data_62b673c656e95ff36ddafd99ac886a6e
#
_entry.id   62b673c656e95ff36ddafd99ac886a6e
#
_cell.length_a   1.000
_cell.length_b   1.000
_cell.length_c   1.000
_cell.angle_alpha   90.00
_cell.angle_beta   90.00
_cell.angle_gamma   90.00
#
_symmetry.space_group_name_H-M   'P 1'
#
loop_
_entity.id
_entity.type
_entity.pdbx_description
1 polymer ?
#
loop_
_entity_poly.entity_id
_entity_poly.type
_entity_poly.pdbx_seq_one_letter_code
_entity_poly.pdbx_strand_id
1 'polypeptide(L)'
;MRGRFFWNKRTGQNLNKAADYFSQAIAADPNYALAYVGLADAYVLMPFYGAGAPQDCYPKAKAAAEKALELDNSLAEAHTSLAQVFCYHLELHPAVREFERAIELNPNYPTAHQWYGSSALTALGQFDKAIAEVKRAIELDPLSLVINTDLGNTLYRARRYDDAIAQMRKTLEMDPGFYYAHWNLGSALAAKGALGSAIEEYQKARSLNDDPSMLGLLGRALAVSGNRTEAMKILEQINTISKERYVSAYSFALNHLGLGDKDEALRYLEKAYEDRAGELLRYIKVDPLLDPLRGDPRFEALVQKIVGPAATKP
;
A
#
# COMPACT_ATOMS: atom_id res chain seq x y z
N MET A 1 17.19 18.01 -2.11
CA MET A 1 16.79 17.76 -3.52
C MET A 1 17.09 16.33 -4.01
N ARG A 2 18.33 15.78 -3.89
CA ARG A 2 18.65 14.43 -4.41
C ARG A 2 17.84 13.30 -3.79
N GLY A 3 17.63 13.30 -2.47
CA GLY A 3 16.82 12.29 -1.80
C GLY A 3 15.39 12.22 -2.36
N ARG A 4 14.74 13.36 -2.55
CA ARG A 4 13.37 13.41 -3.09
C ARG A 4 13.30 12.94 -4.56
N PHE A 5 14.32 13.22 -5.36
CA PHE A 5 14.42 12.69 -6.73
C PHE A 5 14.44 11.15 -6.75
N PHE A 6 15.22 10.50 -5.88
CA PHE A 6 15.24 9.03 -5.81
C PHE A 6 13.94 8.48 -5.21
N TRP A 7 13.38 9.12 -4.20
CA TRP A 7 12.11 8.74 -3.60
C TRP A 7 10.97 8.70 -4.63
N ASN A 8 10.90 9.67 -5.55
CA ASN A 8 9.88 9.72 -6.60
C ASN A 8 9.95 8.57 -7.61
N LYS A 9 11.09 7.88 -7.75
CA LYS A 9 11.24 6.74 -8.66
C LYS A 9 10.54 5.46 -8.20
N ARG A 10 10.12 5.39 -6.95
CA ARG A 10 9.28 4.32 -6.39
C ARG A 10 9.78 2.90 -6.70
N THR A 11 11.06 2.62 -6.47
CA THR A 11 11.64 1.27 -6.49
C THR A 11 12.45 1.04 -5.23
N GLY A 12 12.58 -0.23 -4.77
CA GLY A 12 13.30 -0.56 -3.54
C GLY A 12 14.73 -0.02 -3.53
N GLN A 13 15.48 -0.19 -4.64
CA GLN A 13 16.83 0.34 -4.77
C GLN A 13 16.89 1.88 -4.64
N ASN A 14 15.91 2.58 -5.25
CA ASN A 14 15.89 4.03 -5.19
C ASN A 14 15.43 4.56 -3.83
N LEU A 15 14.57 3.85 -3.12
CA LEU A 15 14.20 4.20 -1.75
C LEU A 15 15.39 4.08 -0.79
N ASN A 16 16.23 3.05 -0.93
CA ASN A 16 17.49 2.95 -0.17
C ASN A 16 18.41 4.15 -0.46
N LYS A 17 18.61 4.51 -1.74
CA LYS A 17 19.39 5.71 -2.10
C LYS A 17 18.78 6.99 -1.54
N ALA A 18 17.45 7.10 -1.52
CA ALA A 18 16.76 8.24 -0.93
C ALA A 18 17.06 8.37 0.57
N ALA A 19 16.95 7.26 1.32
CA ALA A 19 17.27 7.21 2.74
C ALA A 19 18.74 7.61 3.01
N ASP A 20 19.69 7.12 2.20
CA ASP A 20 21.10 7.50 2.32
C ASP A 20 21.32 9.01 2.13
N TYR A 21 20.68 9.62 1.11
CA TYR A 21 20.80 11.06 0.90
C TYR A 21 20.15 11.89 2.01
N PHE A 22 19.03 11.44 2.57
CA PHE A 22 18.40 12.11 3.70
C PHE A 22 19.25 11.97 4.97
N SER A 23 19.83 10.79 5.21
CA SER A 23 20.75 10.57 6.33
C SER A 23 22.01 11.43 6.22
N GLN A 24 22.58 11.60 5.02
CA GLN A 24 23.69 12.53 4.80
C GLN A 24 23.30 13.99 5.07
N ALA A 25 22.07 14.39 4.68
CA ALA A 25 21.58 15.74 4.97
C ALA A 25 21.41 15.98 6.48
N ILE A 26 20.90 15.00 7.22
CA ILE A 26 20.77 15.02 8.69
C ILE A 26 22.15 15.08 9.36
N ALA A 27 23.14 14.33 8.85
CA ALA A 27 24.51 14.39 9.38
C ALA A 27 25.17 15.75 9.18
N ALA A 28 24.85 16.44 8.07
CA ALA A 28 25.33 17.80 7.79
C ALA A 28 24.60 18.88 8.60
N ASP A 29 23.29 18.72 8.81
CA ASP A 29 22.45 19.59 9.63
C ASP A 29 21.44 18.77 10.44
N PRO A 30 21.73 18.47 11.72
CA PRO A 30 20.84 17.70 12.59
C PRO A 30 19.49 18.38 12.90
N ASN A 31 19.35 19.67 12.59
CA ASN A 31 18.11 20.43 12.79
C ASN A 31 17.28 20.56 11.48
N TYR A 32 17.69 19.91 10.39
CA TYR A 32 16.99 19.98 9.12
C TYR A 32 15.74 19.08 9.12
N ALA A 33 14.61 19.59 9.62
CA ALA A 33 13.36 18.85 9.80
C ALA A 33 12.87 18.15 8.51
N LEU A 34 12.96 18.82 7.34
CA LEU A 34 12.53 18.21 6.05
C LEU A 34 13.42 17.02 5.61
N ALA A 35 14.64 16.89 6.11
CA ALA A 35 15.45 15.71 5.86
C ALA A 35 14.93 14.50 6.66
N TYR A 36 14.46 14.71 7.88
CA TYR A 36 13.79 13.67 8.67
C TYR A 36 12.45 13.26 8.05
N VAL A 37 11.67 14.21 7.54
CA VAL A 37 10.46 13.89 6.73
C VAL A 37 10.82 12.98 5.57
N GLY A 38 11.83 13.35 4.78
CA GLY A 38 12.24 12.53 3.63
C GLY A 38 12.71 11.13 4.03
N LEU A 39 13.39 11.01 5.17
CA LEU A 39 13.83 9.74 5.73
C LEU A 39 12.64 8.88 6.19
N ALA A 40 11.65 9.48 6.86
CA ALA A 40 10.40 8.83 7.25
C ALA A 40 9.65 8.30 6.02
N ASP A 41 9.48 9.14 4.99
CA ASP A 41 8.84 8.80 3.72
C ASP A 41 9.55 7.65 2.99
N ALA A 42 10.88 7.58 3.06
CA ALA A 42 11.62 6.49 2.46
C ALA A 42 11.38 5.18 3.22
N TYR A 43 11.55 5.18 4.54
CA TYR A 43 11.39 3.99 5.37
C TYR A 43 9.95 3.46 5.36
N VAL A 44 8.93 4.32 5.36
CA VAL A 44 7.53 3.88 5.38
C VAL A 44 7.14 3.15 4.10
N LEU A 45 7.78 3.47 2.97
CA LEU A 45 7.49 2.85 1.68
C LEU A 45 8.36 1.61 1.38
N MET A 46 9.54 1.45 2.02
CA MET A 46 10.46 0.35 1.74
C MET A 46 9.82 -1.04 1.78
N PRO A 47 8.99 -1.41 2.76
CA PRO A 47 8.38 -2.73 2.79
C PRO A 47 7.46 -3.01 1.59
N PHE A 48 6.69 -2.01 1.17
CA PHE A 48 5.81 -2.12 0.01
C PHE A 48 6.59 -2.37 -1.31
N TYR A 49 7.81 -1.82 -1.42
CA TYR A 49 8.69 -1.97 -2.58
C TYR A 49 9.77 -3.04 -2.38
N GLY A 50 9.61 -3.95 -1.42
CA GLY A 50 10.52 -5.09 -1.18
C GLY A 50 11.94 -4.70 -0.73
N ALA A 51 12.12 -3.49 -0.17
CA ALA A 51 13.43 -2.96 0.24
C ALA A 51 13.74 -3.14 1.73
N GLY A 52 12.90 -3.84 2.48
CA GLY A 52 13.10 -4.15 3.89
C GLY A 52 11.85 -4.73 4.54
N ALA A 53 12.00 -5.34 5.70
CA ALA A 53 10.88 -5.87 6.45
C ALA A 53 10.15 -4.77 7.24
N PRO A 54 8.81 -4.88 7.44
CA PRO A 54 8.02 -3.90 8.20
C PRO A 54 8.58 -3.62 9.60
N GLN A 55 8.97 -4.67 10.33
CA GLN A 55 9.51 -4.58 11.68
C GLN A 55 10.83 -3.80 11.78
N ASP A 56 11.58 -3.71 10.69
CA ASP A 56 12.85 -2.97 10.62
C ASP A 56 12.66 -1.53 10.14
N CYS A 57 11.68 -1.31 9.24
CA CYS A 57 11.48 -0.04 8.56
C CYS A 57 10.52 0.89 9.30
N TYR A 58 9.37 0.40 9.77
CA TYR A 58 8.34 1.27 10.37
C TYR A 58 8.77 1.93 11.68
N PRO A 59 9.52 1.29 12.61
CA PRO A 59 10.03 2.01 13.78
C PRO A 59 10.98 3.16 13.41
N LYS A 60 11.81 2.99 12.37
CA LYS A 60 12.69 4.04 11.86
C LYS A 60 11.91 5.17 11.21
N ALA A 61 10.87 4.83 10.43
CA ALA A 61 9.98 5.82 9.83
C ALA A 61 9.29 6.66 10.92
N LYS A 62 8.76 6.00 11.95
CA LYS A 62 8.10 6.67 13.08
C LYS A 62 9.04 7.62 13.80
N ALA A 63 10.22 7.13 14.20
CA ALA A 63 11.21 7.94 14.90
C ALA A 63 11.65 9.18 14.08
N ALA A 64 11.80 9.01 12.75
CA ALA A 64 12.15 10.13 11.88
C ALA A 64 10.99 11.14 11.76
N ALA A 65 9.74 10.69 11.60
CA ALA A 65 8.58 11.58 11.54
C ALA A 65 8.38 12.35 12.85
N GLU A 66 8.48 11.67 14.00
CA GLU A 66 8.39 12.29 15.33
C GLU A 66 9.51 13.30 15.53
N LYS A 67 10.74 13.00 15.09
CA LYS A 67 11.87 13.94 15.16
C LYS A 67 11.65 15.17 14.28
N ALA A 68 11.06 15.01 13.10
CA ALA A 68 10.70 16.16 12.27
C ALA A 68 9.69 17.08 12.98
N LEU A 69 8.68 16.52 13.65
CA LEU A 69 7.67 17.27 14.41
C LEU A 69 8.25 17.94 15.69
N GLU A 70 9.23 17.32 16.35
CA GLU A 70 9.98 17.96 17.45
C GLU A 70 10.74 19.20 16.99
N LEU A 71 11.28 19.18 15.77
CA LEU A 71 12.03 20.29 15.20
C LEU A 71 11.10 21.38 14.64
N ASP A 72 10.00 20.99 14.00
CA ASP A 72 9.00 21.90 13.45
C ASP A 72 7.64 21.22 13.38
N ASN A 73 6.75 21.53 14.31
CA ASN A 73 5.40 20.96 14.39
C ASN A 73 4.38 21.65 13.45
N SER A 74 4.81 22.61 12.66
CA SER A 74 3.99 23.26 11.63
C SER A 74 4.16 22.64 10.23
N LEU A 75 5.01 21.61 10.09
CA LEU A 75 5.25 20.92 8.82
C LEU A 75 4.13 19.96 8.47
N ALA A 76 3.32 20.31 7.48
CA ALA A 76 2.29 19.43 6.93
C ALA A 76 2.87 18.08 6.46
N GLU A 77 4.08 18.11 5.89
CA GLU A 77 4.81 16.94 5.42
C GLU A 77 5.13 15.97 6.56
N ALA A 78 5.52 16.47 7.74
CA ALA A 78 5.85 15.64 8.91
C ALA A 78 4.60 14.93 9.46
N HIS A 79 3.48 15.66 9.58
CA HIS A 79 2.18 15.09 9.95
C HIS A 79 1.72 14.03 8.93
N THR A 80 1.91 14.30 7.63
CA THR A 80 1.56 13.35 6.55
C THR A 80 2.39 12.06 6.67
N SER A 81 3.69 12.16 6.92
CA SER A 81 4.56 10.98 7.08
C SER A 81 4.19 10.18 8.32
N LEU A 82 3.90 10.85 9.46
CA LEU A 82 3.46 10.18 10.68
C LEU A 82 2.11 9.48 10.49
N ALA A 83 1.17 10.15 9.82
CA ALA A 83 -0.12 9.56 9.47
C ALA A 83 0.03 8.27 8.65
N GLN A 84 0.92 8.27 7.65
CA GLN A 84 1.18 7.10 6.84
C GLN A 84 1.84 5.97 7.63
N VAL A 85 2.73 6.29 8.56
CA VAL A 85 3.28 5.32 9.52
C VAL A 85 2.15 4.69 10.34
N PHE A 86 1.22 5.47 10.87
CA PHE A 86 0.07 4.95 11.60
C PHE A 86 -0.81 4.03 10.73
N CYS A 87 -1.04 4.37 9.45
CA CYS A 87 -1.77 3.49 8.53
C CYS A 87 -1.11 2.12 8.41
N TYR A 88 0.21 2.07 8.28
CA TYR A 88 0.95 0.82 8.16
C TYR A 88 1.09 0.06 9.48
N HIS A 89 1.01 0.75 10.61
CA HIS A 89 0.87 0.13 11.93
C HIS A 89 -0.56 -0.31 12.25
N LEU A 90 -1.50 -0.15 11.31
CA LEU A 90 -2.93 -0.45 11.47
C LEU A 90 -3.63 0.43 12.53
N GLU A 91 -3.11 1.63 12.76
CA GLU A 91 -3.63 2.64 13.69
C GLU A 91 -4.42 3.71 12.91
N LEU A 92 -5.53 3.31 12.26
CA LEU A 92 -6.23 4.15 11.28
C LEU A 92 -6.84 5.43 11.86
N HIS A 93 -7.34 5.41 13.11
CA HIS A 93 -7.94 6.61 13.73
C HIS A 93 -6.89 7.67 14.09
N PRO A 94 -5.72 7.33 14.68
CA PRO A 94 -4.59 8.27 14.77
C PRO A 94 -4.17 8.83 13.41
N ALA A 95 -4.08 7.98 12.38
CA ALA A 95 -3.72 8.40 11.02
C ALA A 95 -4.66 9.49 10.48
N VAL A 96 -5.97 9.32 10.64
CA VAL A 96 -6.97 10.32 10.21
C VAL A 96 -6.68 11.69 10.83
N ARG A 97 -6.43 11.77 12.14
CA ARG A 97 -6.17 13.03 12.83
C ARG A 97 -4.90 13.72 12.30
N GLU A 98 -3.84 12.96 12.06
CA GLU A 98 -2.60 13.51 11.53
C GLU A 98 -2.75 13.99 10.08
N PHE A 99 -3.52 13.28 9.24
CA PHE A 99 -3.82 13.74 7.88
C PHE A 99 -4.69 15.01 7.89
N GLU A 100 -5.72 15.07 8.72
CA GLU A 100 -6.55 16.26 8.87
C GLU A 100 -5.70 17.45 9.32
N ARG A 101 -4.78 17.25 10.28
CA ARG A 101 -3.84 18.27 10.72
C ARG A 101 -2.90 18.72 9.59
N ALA A 102 -2.38 17.79 8.78
CA ALA A 102 -1.54 18.12 7.64
C ALA A 102 -2.28 18.99 6.61
N ILE A 103 -3.55 18.66 6.32
CA ILE A 103 -4.38 19.40 5.36
C ILE A 103 -4.74 20.80 5.91
N GLU A 104 -4.99 20.93 7.23
CA GLU A 104 -5.18 22.24 7.86
C GLU A 104 -3.93 23.15 7.72
N LEU A 105 -2.73 22.57 7.91
CA LEU A 105 -1.46 23.29 7.81
C LEU A 105 -1.12 23.66 6.35
N ASN A 106 -1.36 22.75 5.41
CA ASN A 106 -1.12 23.00 3.98
C ASN A 106 -2.20 22.35 3.11
N PRO A 107 -3.30 23.08 2.77
CA PRO A 107 -4.39 22.56 1.93
C PRO A 107 -3.99 22.26 0.48
N ASN A 108 -2.79 22.65 0.07
CA ASN A 108 -2.28 22.43 -1.29
C ASN A 108 -1.15 21.38 -1.34
N TYR A 109 -0.99 20.58 -0.29
CA TYR A 109 0.00 19.49 -0.28
C TYR A 109 -0.60 18.20 -0.86
N PRO A 110 -0.28 17.82 -2.12
CA PRO A 110 -0.96 16.73 -2.82
C PRO A 110 -0.79 15.38 -2.13
N THR A 111 0.37 15.11 -1.50
CA THR A 111 0.64 13.84 -0.82
C THR A 111 -0.26 13.65 0.40
N ALA A 112 -0.62 14.72 1.14
CA ALA A 112 -1.53 14.62 2.27
C ALA A 112 -2.92 14.16 1.80
N HIS A 113 -3.48 14.79 0.79
CA HIS A 113 -4.76 14.40 0.18
C HIS A 113 -4.71 12.99 -0.41
N GLN A 114 -3.64 12.66 -1.14
CA GLN A 114 -3.43 11.32 -1.72
C GLN A 114 -3.48 10.24 -0.65
N TRP A 115 -2.61 10.33 0.36
CA TRP A 115 -2.50 9.28 1.37
C TRP A 115 -3.68 9.26 2.33
N TYR A 116 -4.25 10.41 2.66
CA TYR A 116 -5.49 10.46 3.44
C TYR A 116 -6.60 9.67 2.76
N GLY A 117 -6.86 9.98 1.47
CA GLY A 117 -7.89 9.30 0.69
C GLY A 117 -7.57 7.82 0.46
N SER A 118 -6.41 7.52 -0.13
CA SER A 118 -6.07 6.16 -0.57
C SER A 118 -5.73 5.22 0.58
N SER A 119 -5.09 5.69 1.67
CA SER A 119 -4.67 4.83 2.78
C SER A 119 -5.69 4.76 3.92
N ALA A 120 -6.02 5.90 4.55
CA ALA A 120 -6.84 5.90 5.76
C ALA A 120 -8.34 5.78 5.45
N LEU A 121 -8.89 6.69 4.65
CA LEU A 121 -10.34 6.73 4.38
C LEU A 121 -10.81 5.50 3.60
N THR A 122 -10.02 5.03 2.62
CA THR A 122 -10.32 3.80 1.88
C THR A 122 -10.32 2.59 2.80
N ALA A 123 -9.34 2.46 3.70
CA ALA A 123 -9.30 1.35 4.67
C ALA A 123 -10.50 1.34 5.61
N LEU A 124 -10.98 2.52 6.02
CA LEU A 124 -12.18 2.69 6.84
C LEU A 124 -13.49 2.46 6.06
N GLY A 125 -13.45 2.40 4.73
CA GLY A 125 -14.62 2.27 3.86
C GLY A 125 -15.38 3.59 3.63
N GLN A 126 -14.75 4.73 3.91
CA GLN A 126 -15.32 6.08 3.69
C GLN A 126 -15.09 6.52 2.23
N PHE A 127 -15.65 5.78 1.29
CA PHE A 127 -15.27 5.86 -0.12
C PHE A 127 -15.55 7.21 -0.79
N ASP A 128 -16.69 7.87 -0.49
CA ASP A 128 -17.01 9.17 -1.10
C ASP A 128 -15.99 10.23 -0.71
N LYS A 129 -15.64 10.30 0.59
CA LYS A 129 -14.59 11.21 1.08
C LYS A 129 -13.23 10.81 0.53
N ALA A 130 -12.91 9.52 0.50
CA ALA A 130 -11.65 9.01 -0.05
C ALA A 130 -11.45 9.40 -1.52
N ILE A 131 -12.47 9.21 -2.36
CA ILE A 131 -12.44 9.58 -3.79
C ILE A 131 -12.29 11.11 -3.94
N ALA A 132 -12.98 11.91 -3.11
CA ALA A 132 -12.87 13.36 -3.16
C ALA A 132 -11.44 13.82 -2.82
N GLU A 133 -10.82 13.27 -1.77
CA GLU A 133 -9.46 13.61 -1.38
C GLU A 133 -8.43 13.22 -2.46
N VAL A 134 -8.52 12.00 -3.04
CA VAL A 134 -7.58 11.61 -4.11
C VAL A 134 -7.79 12.44 -5.38
N LYS A 135 -9.04 12.83 -5.72
CA LYS A 135 -9.30 13.76 -6.82
C LYS A 135 -8.68 15.14 -6.55
N ARG A 136 -8.75 15.63 -5.30
CA ARG A 136 -8.07 16.87 -4.91
C ARG A 136 -6.56 16.75 -5.10
N ALA A 137 -5.96 15.63 -4.76
CA ALA A 137 -4.54 15.37 -5.04
C ALA A 137 -4.21 15.41 -6.54
N ILE A 138 -5.09 14.86 -7.42
CA ILE A 138 -4.92 14.93 -8.89
C ILE A 138 -5.02 16.38 -9.38
N GLU A 139 -5.92 17.21 -8.83
CA GLU A 139 -5.99 18.63 -9.19
C GLU A 139 -4.70 19.37 -8.87
N LEU A 140 -4.03 19.00 -7.76
CA LEU A 140 -2.78 19.61 -7.31
C LEU A 140 -1.55 19.09 -8.06
N ASP A 141 -1.56 17.80 -8.46
CA ASP A 141 -0.48 17.15 -9.24
C ASP A 141 -1.08 16.18 -10.29
N PRO A 142 -1.56 16.72 -11.43
CA PRO A 142 -2.29 15.94 -12.43
C PRO A 142 -1.42 14.94 -13.20
N LEU A 143 -0.10 15.12 -13.21
CA LEU A 143 0.81 14.25 -13.93
C LEU A 143 1.41 13.12 -13.07
N SER A 144 1.07 13.06 -11.78
CA SER A 144 1.53 11.99 -10.91
C SER A 144 0.85 10.67 -11.26
N LEU A 145 1.61 9.72 -11.81
CA LEU A 145 1.14 8.37 -12.12
C LEU A 145 0.66 7.64 -10.87
N VAL A 146 1.32 7.86 -9.73
CA VAL A 146 0.97 7.23 -8.45
C VAL A 146 -0.39 7.72 -7.97
N ILE A 147 -0.64 9.04 -7.97
CA ILE A 147 -1.92 9.61 -7.51
C ILE A 147 -3.06 9.15 -8.43
N ASN A 148 -2.84 9.14 -9.74
CA ASN A 148 -3.83 8.65 -10.71
C ASN A 148 -4.15 7.16 -10.50
N THR A 149 -3.14 6.34 -10.19
CA THR A 149 -3.33 4.91 -9.88
C THR A 149 -4.07 4.74 -8.55
N ASP A 150 -3.77 5.55 -7.54
CA ASP A 150 -4.44 5.48 -6.23
C ASP A 150 -5.92 5.82 -6.31
N LEU A 151 -6.33 6.72 -7.25
CA LEU A 151 -7.76 6.91 -7.53
C LEU A 151 -8.41 5.63 -8.05
N GLY A 152 -7.80 4.97 -9.03
CA GLY A 152 -8.31 3.71 -9.55
C GLY A 152 -8.35 2.61 -8.49
N ASN A 153 -7.35 2.56 -7.60
CA ASN A 153 -7.30 1.61 -6.49
C ASN A 153 -8.41 1.89 -5.45
N THR A 154 -8.68 3.15 -5.14
CA THR A 154 -9.80 3.57 -4.28
C THR A 154 -11.14 3.17 -4.88
N LEU A 155 -11.33 3.42 -6.19
CA LEU A 155 -12.52 3.01 -6.94
C LEU A 155 -12.71 1.49 -6.97
N TYR A 156 -11.62 0.71 -7.14
CA TYR A 156 -11.65 -0.75 -7.07
C TYR A 156 -12.16 -1.24 -5.71
N ARG A 157 -11.65 -0.70 -4.60
CA ARG A 157 -12.12 -1.06 -3.24
C ARG A 157 -13.54 -0.59 -2.95
N ALA A 158 -13.96 0.52 -3.58
CA ALA A 158 -15.34 0.98 -3.57
C ALA A 158 -16.26 0.13 -4.47
N ARG A 159 -15.75 -0.95 -5.10
CA ARG A 159 -16.46 -1.84 -6.04
C ARG A 159 -16.94 -1.16 -7.32
N ARG A 160 -16.42 0.02 -7.63
CA ARG A 160 -16.65 0.76 -8.87
C ARG A 160 -15.66 0.28 -9.94
N TYR A 161 -15.76 -0.99 -10.32
CA TYR A 161 -14.74 -1.67 -11.13
C TYR A 161 -14.58 -1.06 -12.53
N ASP A 162 -15.66 -0.62 -13.19
CA ASP A 162 -15.58 0.01 -14.51
C ASP A 162 -14.84 1.34 -14.45
N ASP A 163 -15.14 2.16 -13.45
CA ASP A 163 -14.46 3.41 -13.22
C ASP A 163 -12.97 3.19 -12.88
N ALA A 164 -12.67 2.16 -12.08
CA ALA A 164 -11.30 1.77 -11.74
C ALA A 164 -10.51 1.37 -13.00
N ILE A 165 -11.08 0.52 -13.87
CA ILE A 165 -10.46 0.10 -15.12
C ILE A 165 -10.22 1.29 -16.04
N ALA A 166 -11.20 2.19 -16.18
CA ALA A 166 -11.06 3.40 -17.00
C ALA A 166 -9.94 4.30 -16.48
N GLN A 167 -9.87 4.52 -15.16
CA GLN A 167 -8.82 5.32 -14.53
C GLN A 167 -7.43 4.70 -14.72
N MET A 168 -7.29 3.37 -14.56
CA MET A 168 -6.01 2.68 -14.76
C MET A 168 -5.54 2.77 -16.21
N ARG A 169 -6.45 2.60 -17.18
CA ARG A 169 -6.13 2.76 -18.61
C ARG A 169 -5.66 4.16 -18.92
N LYS A 170 -6.35 5.18 -18.38
CA LYS A 170 -5.90 6.58 -18.51
C LYS A 170 -4.49 6.79 -17.95
N THR A 171 -4.15 6.15 -16.81
CA THR A 171 -2.79 6.23 -16.25
C THR A 171 -1.77 5.55 -17.18
N LEU A 172 -2.13 4.42 -17.80
CA LEU A 172 -1.26 3.69 -18.75
C LEU A 172 -1.14 4.41 -20.11
N GLU A 173 -2.07 5.29 -20.49
CA GLU A 173 -1.89 6.20 -21.62
C GLU A 173 -0.79 7.24 -21.35
N MET A 174 -0.61 7.64 -20.06
CA MET A 174 0.47 8.56 -19.67
C MET A 174 1.85 7.85 -19.64
N ASP A 175 1.89 6.61 -19.13
CA ASP A 175 3.10 5.76 -19.13
C ASP A 175 2.70 4.28 -19.23
N PRO A 176 2.85 3.66 -20.44
CA PRO A 176 2.57 2.24 -20.65
C PRO A 176 3.49 1.28 -19.88
N GLY A 177 4.58 1.79 -19.30
CA GLY A 177 5.54 1.01 -18.50
C GLY A 177 5.29 1.09 -16.99
N PHE A 178 4.25 1.76 -16.55
CA PHE A 178 4.00 1.95 -15.12
C PHE A 178 3.40 0.70 -14.48
N TYR A 179 4.25 -0.16 -13.92
CA TYR A 179 3.88 -1.48 -13.38
C TYR A 179 2.76 -1.43 -12.34
N TYR A 180 2.69 -0.38 -11.51
CA TYR A 180 1.69 -0.26 -10.45
C TYR A 180 0.27 -0.08 -11.01
N ALA A 181 0.11 0.59 -12.16
CA ALA A 181 -1.16 0.69 -12.85
C ALA A 181 -1.58 -0.66 -13.48
N HIS A 182 -0.65 -1.42 -14.09
CA HIS A 182 -0.90 -2.79 -14.58
C HIS A 182 -1.35 -3.71 -13.44
N TRP A 183 -0.68 -3.68 -12.29
CA TRP A 183 -1.06 -4.46 -11.12
C TRP A 183 -2.52 -4.17 -10.71
N ASN A 184 -2.85 -2.88 -10.53
CA ASN A 184 -4.19 -2.49 -10.06
C ASN A 184 -5.28 -2.71 -11.14
N LEU A 185 -4.94 -2.58 -12.43
CA LEU A 185 -5.82 -2.94 -13.54
C LEU A 185 -6.15 -4.43 -13.51
N GLY A 186 -5.14 -5.28 -13.30
CA GLY A 186 -5.33 -6.71 -13.10
C GLY A 186 -6.28 -7.03 -11.95
N SER A 187 -6.17 -6.31 -10.82
CA SER A 187 -7.05 -6.50 -9.66
C SER A 187 -8.51 -6.13 -9.97
N ALA A 188 -8.73 -5.01 -10.68
CA ALA A 188 -10.06 -4.58 -11.08
C ALA A 188 -10.69 -5.53 -12.11
N LEU A 189 -9.91 -6.03 -13.08
CA LEU A 189 -10.34 -7.02 -14.06
C LEU A 189 -10.68 -8.36 -13.40
N ALA A 190 -9.85 -8.83 -12.43
CA ALA A 190 -10.12 -10.06 -11.68
C ALA A 190 -11.43 -9.96 -10.90
N ALA A 191 -11.70 -8.81 -10.26
CA ALA A 191 -12.94 -8.56 -9.53
C ALA A 191 -14.18 -8.55 -10.44
N LYS A 192 -14.02 -8.18 -11.73
CA LYS A 192 -15.07 -8.31 -12.75
C LYS A 192 -15.21 -9.71 -13.33
N GLY A 193 -14.36 -10.66 -12.95
CA GLY A 193 -14.35 -12.02 -13.52
C GLY A 193 -13.58 -12.14 -14.84
N ALA A 194 -12.94 -11.08 -15.34
CA ALA A 194 -12.13 -11.10 -16.56
C ALA A 194 -10.71 -11.66 -16.25
N LEU A 195 -10.66 -12.93 -15.79
CA LEU A 195 -9.46 -13.55 -15.24
C LEU A 195 -8.32 -13.67 -16.24
N GLY A 196 -8.60 -13.96 -17.53
CA GLY A 196 -7.57 -14.01 -18.58
C GLY A 196 -6.83 -12.69 -18.70
N SER A 197 -7.55 -11.58 -18.88
CA SER A 197 -6.96 -10.24 -18.95
C SER A 197 -6.29 -9.82 -17.64
N ALA A 198 -6.83 -10.24 -16.50
CA ALA A 198 -6.19 -9.97 -15.21
C ALA A 198 -4.81 -10.64 -15.09
N ILE A 199 -4.70 -11.89 -15.55
CA ILE A 199 -3.43 -12.64 -15.56
C ILE A 199 -2.42 -11.95 -16.49
N GLU A 200 -2.83 -11.51 -17.68
CA GLU A 200 -1.97 -10.77 -18.61
C GLU A 200 -1.42 -9.48 -17.97
N GLU A 201 -2.29 -8.71 -17.30
CA GLU A 201 -1.89 -7.48 -16.62
C GLU A 201 -0.92 -7.74 -15.44
N TYR A 202 -1.14 -8.79 -14.64
CA TYR A 202 -0.22 -9.19 -13.57
C TYR A 202 1.14 -9.67 -14.12
N GLN A 203 1.14 -10.41 -15.22
CA GLN A 203 2.37 -10.83 -15.90
C GLN A 203 3.14 -9.63 -16.45
N LYS A 204 2.42 -8.65 -17.01
CA LYS A 204 3.01 -7.41 -17.50
C LYS A 204 3.62 -6.61 -16.34
N ALA A 205 2.91 -6.43 -15.23
CA ALA A 205 3.42 -5.78 -14.03
C ALA A 205 4.71 -6.45 -13.53
N ARG A 206 4.75 -7.78 -13.49
CA ARG A 206 5.93 -8.57 -13.09
C ARG A 206 7.11 -8.41 -14.05
N SER A 207 6.87 -8.30 -15.33
CA SER A 207 7.96 -8.06 -16.31
C SER A 207 8.62 -6.69 -16.15
N LEU A 208 7.90 -5.74 -15.57
CA LEU A 208 8.35 -4.37 -15.33
C LEU A 208 8.95 -4.16 -13.93
N ASN A 209 8.56 -5.01 -12.96
CA ASN A 209 9.04 -4.94 -11.58
C ASN A 209 9.02 -6.35 -10.96
N ASP A 210 10.09 -6.76 -10.29
CA ASP A 210 10.26 -8.11 -9.70
C ASP A 210 9.73 -8.21 -8.26
N ASP A 211 8.86 -7.29 -7.83
CA ASP A 211 8.26 -7.33 -6.49
C ASP A 211 7.49 -8.65 -6.27
N PRO A 212 7.87 -9.47 -5.26
CA PRO A 212 7.25 -10.76 -5.02
C PRO A 212 5.79 -10.65 -4.54
N SER A 213 5.32 -9.51 -4.09
CA SER A 213 3.92 -9.31 -3.68
C SER A 213 2.93 -9.54 -4.82
N MET A 214 3.35 -9.28 -6.07
CA MET A 214 2.56 -9.53 -7.27
C MET A 214 2.30 -11.02 -7.53
N LEU A 215 3.16 -11.90 -7.02
CA LEU A 215 2.97 -13.35 -7.15
C LEU A 215 1.71 -13.84 -6.42
N GLY A 216 1.37 -13.21 -5.29
CA GLY A 216 0.14 -13.52 -4.55
C GLY A 216 -1.12 -13.33 -5.39
N LEU A 217 -1.19 -12.21 -6.11
CA LEU A 217 -2.31 -11.88 -6.99
C LEU A 217 -2.36 -12.78 -8.23
N LEU A 218 -1.21 -12.99 -8.87
CA LEU A 218 -1.09 -13.86 -10.04
C LEU A 218 -1.48 -15.30 -9.71
N GLY A 219 -0.95 -15.85 -8.62
CA GLY A 219 -1.27 -17.22 -8.19
C GLY A 219 -2.75 -17.37 -7.86
N ARG A 220 -3.36 -16.39 -7.17
CA ARG A 220 -4.80 -16.38 -6.92
C ARG A 220 -5.60 -16.34 -8.22
N ALA A 221 -5.27 -15.47 -9.17
CA ALA A 221 -5.98 -15.37 -10.44
C ALA A 221 -5.87 -16.65 -11.26
N LEU A 222 -4.70 -17.28 -11.32
CA LEU A 222 -4.48 -18.59 -11.95
C LEU A 222 -5.32 -19.69 -11.30
N ALA A 223 -5.34 -19.75 -9.97
CA ALA A 223 -6.14 -20.76 -9.27
C ALA A 223 -7.64 -20.61 -9.55
N VAL A 224 -8.16 -19.37 -9.46
CA VAL A 224 -9.58 -19.07 -9.70
C VAL A 224 -9.97 -19.30 -11.18
N SER A 225 -9.03 -19.13 -12.12
CA SER A 225 -9.26 -19.43 -13.56
C SER A 225 -9.20 -20.94 -13.88
N GLY A 226 -8.96 -21.81 -12.89
CA GLY A 226 -8.86 -23.25 -13.08
C GLY A 226 -7.41 -23.76 -13.32
N ASN A 227 -6.44 -22.89 -13.48
CA ASN A 227 -5.02 -23.24 -13.69
C ASN A 227 -4.31 -23.59 -12.37
N ARG A 228 -4.87 -24.59 -11.65
CA ARG A 228 -4.39 -24.97 -10.31
C ARG A 228 -2.91 -25.35 -10.27
N THR A 229 -2.43 -26.06 -11.30
CA THR A 229 -1.02 -26.48 -11.40
C THR A 229 -0.08 -25.29 -11.43
N GLU A 230 -0.38 -24.26 -12.24
CA GLU A 230 0.45 -23.06 -12.31
C GLU A 230 0.36 -22.23 -11.04
N ALA A 231 -0.82 -22.16 -10.40
CA ALA A 231 -0.98 -21.50 -9.10
C ALA A 231 -0.11 -22.15 -8.01
N MET A 232 0.01 -23.47 -8.00
CA MET A 232 0.90 -24.20 -7.07
C MET A 232 2.37 -23.91 -7.34
N LYS A 233 2.79 -23.81 -8.62
CA LYS A 233 4.16 -23.39 -8.97
C LYS A 233 4.46 -21.95 -8.47
N ILE A 234 3.49 -21.05 -8.58
CA ILE A 234 3.62 -19.69 -8.02
C ILE A 234 3.81 -19.74 -6.50
N LEU A 235 3.04 -20.56 -5.78
CA LEU A 235 3.17 -20.73 -4.34
C LEU A 235 4.57 -21.27 -3.95
N GLU A 236 5.09 -22.25 -4.70
CA GLU A 236 6.45 -22.77 -4.52
C GLU A 236 7.51 -21.68 -4.78
N GLN A 237 7.31 -20.87 -5.83
CA GLN A 237 8.18 -19.73 -6.13
C GLN A 237 8.20 -18.71 -4.98
N ILE A 238 7.03 -18.36 -4.40
CA ILE A 238 6.93 -17.47 -3.25
C ILE A 238 7.68 -18.06 -2.05
N ASN A 239 7.50 -19.37 -1.78
CA ASN A 239 8.21 -20.08 -0.70
C ASN A 239 9.73 -20.04 -0.90
N THR A 240 10.22 -20.17 -2.12
CA THR A 240 11.66 -20.09 -2.42
C THR A 240 12.19 -18.68 -2.18
N ILE A 241 11.52 -17.66 -2.71
CA ILE A 241 11.93 -16.26 -2.57
C ILE A 241 11.91 -15.83 -1.09
N SER A 242 10.94 -16.30 -0.31
CA SER A 242 10.79 -15.94 1.11
C SER A 242 11.95 -16.42 2.00
N LYS A 243 12.80 -17.34 1.51
CA LYS A 243 14.02 -17.77 2.22
C LYS A 243 15.18 -16.78 2.05
N GLU A 244 15.13 -15.94 1.03
CA GLU A 244 16.22 -15.02 0.66
C GLU A 244 15.87 -13.55 0.94
N ARG A 245 14.59 -13.19 0.80
CA ARG A 245 14.10 -11.82 1.03
C ARG A 245 12.69 -11.81 1.60
N TYR A 246 12.32 -10.70 2.22
CA TYR A 246 10.99 -10.53 2.76
C TYR A 246 9.92 -10.68 1.68
N VAL A 247 8.90 -11.49 1.98
CA VAL A 247 7.66 -11.62 1.21
C VAL A 247 6.51 -11.51 2.20
N SER A 248 5.59 -10.60 1.94
CA SER A 248 4.42 -10.40 2.81
C SER A 248 3.59 -11.67 2.96
N ALA A 249 3.23 -12.03 4.18
CA ALA A 249 2.33 -13.15 4.46
C ALA A 249 0.97 -12.99 3.77
N TYR A 250 0.57 -11.76 3.44
CA TYR A 250 -0.63 -11.49 2.65
C TYR A 250 -0.60 -12.14 1.25
N SER A 251 0.58 -12.22 0.61
CA SER A 251 0.75 -12.88 -0.69
C SER A 251 0.49 -14.39 -0.62
N PHE A 252 0.90 -15.04 0.46
CA PHE A 252 0.59 -16.45 0.73
C PHE A 252 -0.92 -16.62 0.96
N ALA A 253 -1.53 -15.75 1.77
CA ALA A 253 -2.97 -15.78 2.03
C ALA A 253 -3.78 -15.74 0.74
N LEU A 254 -3.44 -14.83 -0.19
CA LEU A 254 -4.13 -14.73 -1.48
C LEU A 254 -4.01 -16.01 -2.33
N ASN A 255 -2.82 -16.62 -2.38
CA ASN A 255 -2.61 -17.88 -3.09
C ASN A 255 -3.44 -19.03 -2.52
N HIS A 256 -3.37 -19.24 -1.20
CA HIS A 256 -4.17 -20.28 -0.52
C HIS A 256 -5.67 -20.05 -0.71
N LEU A 257 -6.11 -18.78 -0.63
CA LEU A 257 -7.51 -18.43 -0.88
C LEU A 257 -7.94 -18.77 -2.31
N GLY A 258 -7.08 -18.49 -3.31
CA GLY A 258 -7.34 -18.88 -4.71
C GLY A 258 -7.43 -20.39 -4.89
N LEU A 259 -6.60 -21.15 -4.19
CA LEU A 259 -6.60 -22.61 -4.18
C LEU A 259 -7.77 -23.22 -3.39
N GLY A 260 -8.59 -22.40 -2.72
CA GLY A 260 -9.73 -22.84 -1.92
C GLY A 260 -9.39 -23.23 -0.48
N ASP A 261 -8.14 -23.05 -0.06
CA ASP A 261 -7.67 -23.37 1.28
C ASP A 261 -7.87 -22.15 2.22
N LYS A 262 -9.10 -22.03 2.73
CA LYS A 262 -9.48 -20.91 3.60
C LYS A 262 -8.75 -20.92 4.95
N ASP A 263 -8.45 -22.09 5.48
CA ASP A 263 -7.80 -22.22 6.79
C ASP A 263 -6.36 -21.70 6.73
N GLU A 264 -5.61 -22.12 5.71
CA GLU A 264 -4.26 -21.59 5.49
C GLU A 264 -4.28 -20.10 5.12
N ALA A 265 -5.26 -19.66 4.32
CA ALA A 265 -5.40 -18.24 4.02
C ALA A 265 -5.59 -17.41 5.28
N LEU A 266 -6.45 -17.83 6.20
CA LEU A 266 -6.67 -17.15 7.50
C LEU A 266 -5.41 -17.19 8.37
N ARG A 267 -4.72 -18.31 8.46
CA ARG A 267 -3.45 -18.43 9.19
C ARG A 267 -2.40 -17.44 8.68
N TYR A 268 -2.31 -17.27 7.36
CA TYR A 268 -1.38 -16.30 6.78
C TYR A 268 -1.86 -14.84 6.93
N LEU A 269 -3.14 -14.56 7.00
CA LEU A 269 -3.65 -13.22 7.34
C LEU A 269 -3.35 -12.86 8.81
N GLU A 270 -3.50 -13.80 9.74
CA GLU A 270 -3.09 -13.63 11.14
C GLU A 270 -1.59 -13.38 11.24
N LYS A 271 -0.77 -14.17 10.51
CA LYS A 271 0.66 -13.93 10.43
C LYS A 271 0.98 -12.54 9.86
N ALA A 272 0.30 -12.08 8.83
CA ALA A 272 0.49 -10.74 8.30
C ALA A 272 0.19 -9.66 9.34
N TYR A 273 -0.79 -9.89 10.20
CA TYR A 273 -1.10 -9.00 11.33
C TYR A 273 0.03 -9.00 12.38
N GLU A 274 0.54 -10.17 12.75
CA GLU A 274 1.66 -10.33 13.70
C GLU A 274 2.94 -9.69 13.16
N ASP A 275 3.22 -9.88 11.86
CA ASP A 275 4.39 -9.32 11.16
C ASP A 275 4.25 -7.80 10.92
N ARG A 276 3.12 -7.17 11.30
CA ARG A 276 2.82 -5.76 11.02
C ARG A 276 2.85 -5.40 9.53
N ALA A 277 2.46 -6.34 8.67
CA ALA A 277 2.42 -6.18 7.22
C ALA A 277 1.21 -5.31 6.78
N GLY A 278 1.14 -4.10 7.32
CA GLY A 278 -0.02 -3.19 7.19
C GLY A 278 -0.22 -2.58 5.81
N GLU A 279 0.75 -2.70 4.89
CA GLU A 279 0.71 -2.09 3.55
C GLU A 279 -0.50 -2.53 2.70
N LEU A 280 -0.93 -3.78 2.82
CA LEU A 280 -2.15 -4.30 2.18
C LEU A 280 -3.21 -4.69 3.21
N LEU A 281 -2.78 -5.18 4.38
CA LEU A 281 -3.66 -5.70 5.42
C LEU A 281 -4.63 -4.64 5.98
N ARG A 282 -4.27 -3.35 5.96
CA ARG A 282 -5.18 -2.27 6.37
C ARG A 282 -6.50 -2.24 5.59
N TYR A 283 -6.51 -2.81 4.38
CA TYR A 283 -7.71 -2.88 3.55
C TYR A 283 -8.56 -4.14 3.78
N ILE A 284 -8.23 -4.96 4.78
CA ILE A 284 -8.89 -6.25 5.06
C ILE A 284 -10.42 -6.16 5.06
N LYS A 285 -10.97 -5.06 5.57
CA LYS A 285 -12.42 -4.80 5.62
C LYS A 285 -13.03 -4.62 4.23
N VAL A 286 -12.29 -4.07 3.28
CA VAL A 286 -12.83 -3.54 2.02
C VAL A 286 -12.27 -4.22 0.78
N ASP A 287 -11.21 -5.03 0.90
CA ASP A 287 -10.59 -5.69 -0.24
C ASP A 287 -11.51 -6.76 -0.84
N PRO A 288 -11.93 -6.61 -2.13
CA PRO A 288 -12.78 -7.60 -2.80
C PRO A 288 -12.15 -8.98 -2.93
N LEU A 289 -10.81 -9.07 -2.92
CA LEU A 289 -10.10 -10.35 -3.01
C LEU A 289 -10.37 -11.25 -1.78
N LEU A 290 -10.73 -10.66 -0.64
CA LEU A 290 -11.00 -11.35 0.61
C LEU A 290 -12.50 -11.68 0.82
N ASP A 291 -13.37 -11.36 -0.15
CA ASP A 291 -14.80 -11.66 -0.05
C ASP A 291 -15.14 -13.12 0.26
N PRO A 292 -14.39 -14.13 -0.24
CA PRO A 292 -14.67 -15.53 0.11
C PRO A 292 -14.49 -15.89 1.58
N LEU A 293 -13.84 -15.02 2.39
CA LEU A 293 -13.66 -15.19 3.82
C LEU A 293 -14.75 -14.50 4.67
N ARG A 294 -15.56 -13.62 4.05
CA ARG A 294 -16.59 -12.89 4.78
C ARG A 294 -17.61 -13.84 5.40
N GLY A 295 -17.98 -13.54 6.64
CA GLY A 295 -18.86 -14.41 7.43
C GLY A 295 -18.12 -15.53 8.19
N ASP A 296 -16.81 -15.76 7.96
CA ASP A 296 -16.02 -16.61 8.85
C ASP A 296 -15.71 -15.83 10.16
N PRO A 297 -16.10 -16.37 11.35
CA PRO A 297 -15.91 -15.65 12.62
C PRO A 297 -14.45 -15.27 12.90
N ARG A 298 -13.47 -16.05 12.43
CA ARG A 298 -12.03 -15.78 12.59
C ARG A 298 -11.63 -14.56 11.74
N PHE A 299 -12.13 -14.49 10.50
CA PHE A 299 -11.92 -13.35 9.62
C PHE A 299 -12.52 -12.08 10.19
N GLU A 300 -13.79 -12.13 10.65
CA GLU A 300 -14.47 -10.97 11.21
C GLU A 300 -13.79 -10.49 12.52
N ALA A 301 -13.27 -11.40 13.35
CA ALA A 301 -12.49 -11.04 14.51
C ALA A 301 -11.18 -10.32 14.13
N LEU A 302 -10.49 -10.75 13.05
CA LEU A 302 -9.31 -10.07 12.56
C LEU A 302 -9.63 -8.70 11.98
N VAL A 303 -10.73 -8.56 11.23
CA VAL A 303 -11.22 -7.25 10.75
C VAL A 303 -11.47 -6.30 11.91
N GLN A 304 -12.12 -6.76 12.99
CA GLN A 304 -12.36 -5.93 14.18
C GLN A 304 -11.07 -5.51 14.90
N LYS A 305 -10.04 -6.37 14.93
CA LYS A 305 -8.73 -6.01 15.51
C LYS A 305 -8.03 -4.89 14.72
N ILE A 306 -8.23 -4.87 13.39
CA ILE A 306 -7.50 -3.95 12.48
C ILE A 306 -8.25 -2.64 12.27
N VAL A 307 -9.58 -2.70 12.07
CA VAL A 307 -10.39 -1.56 11.62
C VAL A 307 -11.43 -1.15 12.66
N GLY A 308 -11.58 -1.92 13.72
CA GLY A 308 -12.54 -1.62 14.80
C GLY A 308 -12.23 -0.28 15.48
N PRO A 309 -13.21 0.31 16.23
CA PRO A 309 -12.93 1.51 16.99
C PRO A 309 -11.76 1.24 17.94
N ALA A 310 -10.87 2.23 18.07
CA ALA A 310 -9.82 2.17 19.09
C ALA A 310 -10.47 1.81 20.43
N ALA A 311 -10.00 0.73 21.07
CA ALA A 311 -10.52 0.36 22.38
C ALA A 311 -10.42 1.61 23.25
N THR A 312 -11.56 2.11 23.72
CA THR A 312 -11.58 3.14 24.74
C THR A 312 -10.80 2.56 25.92
N LYS A 313 -9.59 3.07 26.17
CA LYS A 313 -8.87 2.72 27.39
C LYS A 313 -9.81 3.01 28.55
N PRO A 314 -9.98 2.05 29.48
CA PRO A 314 -10.79 2.26 30.67
C PRO A 314 -10.23 3.37 31.55
#